data_c95b1dc51370d1ef748a99b072d21da0
#
_entry.id   c95b1dc51370d1ef748a99b072d21da0
#
_cell.length_a   1.000
_cell.length_b   1.000
_cell.length_c   1.000
_cell.angle_alpha   90.00
_cell.angle_beta   90.00
_cell.angle_gamma   90.00
#
_symmetry.space_group_name_H-M   'P 1'
#
loop_
_entity.id
_entity.type
_entity.pdbx_description
1 polymer ?
#
loop_
_entity_poly.entity_id
_entity_poly.type
_entity_poly.pdbx_seq_one_letter_code
_entity_poly.pdbx_strand_id
1 'polypeptide(L)'
;MRLNLFLVILINFNFGCTTIVDDLTTEPIQPEETGKTIGAGIDDPKMKTFIGVNIKKADPDLDKAHVNVSVFNGLVLLTGEVPNNSLRSIAGNIARDYRGVRKVYNELQVRGNTSIVSRTNDSIISAKIKTKLTFNTEVDYSDMLVVTEDSVVYLLGTVDEASADLATEIAVDTGGVRKVVRCLEYVD
;
A
#
# COMPACT_ATOMS: atom_id res chain seq x y z
N MET A 1 -8.45 -17.31 57.42
CA MET A 1 -7.25 -17.45 56.56
C MET A 1 -7.76 -17.48 55.11
N ARG A 2 -7.77 -16.32 54.44
CA ARG A 2 -8.35 -16.17 53.09
C ARG A 2 -7.19 -16.03 52.11
N LEU A 3 -7.02 -17.01 51.22
CA LEU A 3 -5.99 -17.09 50.21
C LEU A 3 -6.46 -16.27 48.99
N ASN A 4 -5.85 -15.10 48.73
CA ASN A 4 -6.08 -14.32 47.53
C ASN A 4 -5.28 -14.93 46.36
N LEU A 5 -6.02 -15.49 45.41
CA LEU A 5 -5.48 -15.98 44.13
C LEU A 5 -5.34 -14.80 43.16
N PHE A 6 -4.15 -14.24 43.02
CA PHE A 6 -3.83 -13.26 41.97
C PHE A 6 -3.75 -13.97 40.62
N LEU A 7 -4.75 -13.72 39.76
CA LEU A 7 -4.76 -14.17 38.36
C LEU A 7 -3.84 -13.24 37.55
N VAL A 8 -2.62 -13.69 37.25
CA VAL A 8 -1.71 -13.01 36.34
C VAL A 8 -2.14 -13.30 34.93
N ILE A 9 -2.75 -12.30 34.25
CA ILE A 9 -3.05 -12.36 32.82
C ILE A 9 -1.76 -12.07 32.06
N LEU A 10 -1.14 -13.12 31.51
CA LEU A 10 -0.04 -13.02 30.54
C LEU A 10 -0.62 -12.56 29.21
N ILE A 11 -0.46 -11.26 28.89
CA ILE A 11 -0.73 -10.74 27.57
C ILE A 11 0.44 -11.14 26.67
N ASN A 12 0.25 -12.19 25.87
CA ASN A 12 1.16 -12.54 24.79
C ASN A 12 1.04 -11.50 23.67
N PHE A 13 1.97 -10.56 23.61
CA PHE A 13 2.20 -9.75 22.42
C PHE A 13 2.80 -10.65 21.34
N ASN A 14 1.98 -11.07 20.40
CA ASN A 14 2.48 -11.65 19.16
C ASN A 14 3.12 -10.53 18.31
N PHE A 15 4.41 -10.31 18.48
CA PHE A 15 5.21 -9.56 17.50
C PHE A 15 5.22 -10.36 16.20
N GLY A 16 4.61 -9.76 15.17
CA GLY A 16 4.43 -10.38 13.87
C GLY A 16 5.74 -10.80 13.21
N CYS A 17 5.72 -12.00 12.68
CA CYS A 17 6.82 -12.69 12.00
C CYS A 17 7.17 -12.07 10.62
N THR A 18 7.58 -10.80 10.55
CA THR A 18 8.09 -10.23 9.30
C THR A 18 9.61 -10.32 9.18
N THR A 19 10.32 -10.61 10.29
CA THR A 19 11.78 -10.68 10.33
C THR A 19 12.38 -12.02 9.93
N ILE A 20 11.59 -13.09 9.86
CA ILE A 20 12.12 -14.45 9.59
C ILE A 20 12.29 -14.73 8.10
N VAL A 21 11.57 -14.03 7.21
CA VAL A 21 11.65 -14.28 5.76
C VAL A 21 12.86 -13.60 5.12
N ASP A 22 13.38 -12.54 5.77
CA ASP A 22 14.46 -11.71 5.21
C ASP A 22 15.84 -12.39 5.17
N ASP A 23 16.04 -13.39 6.04
CA ASP A 23 17.37 -14.02 6.24
C ASP A 23 17.59 -15.31 5.44
N LEU A 24 16.56 -15.83 4.73
CA LEU A 24 16.60 -17.18 4.16
C LEU A 24 16.83 -17.25 2.65
N THR A 25 16.69 -16.15 1.89
CA THR A 25 16.91 -16.19 0.42
C THR A 25 17.55 -14.92 -0.11
N THR A 26 18.58 -15.05 -0.91
CA THR A 26 19.21 -13.95 -1.67
C THR A 26 18.48 -13.64 -2.99
N GLU A 27 17.57 -14.52 -3.43
CA GLU A 27 16.80 -14.33 -4.65
C GLU A 27 15.49 -13.58 -4.38
N PRO A 28 14.98 -12.83 -5.38
CA PRO A 28 13.67 -12.20 -5.30
C PRO A 28 12.56 -13.21 -5.01
N ILE A 29 11.71 -12.95 -4.04
CA ILE A 29 10.60 -13.82 -3.68
C ILE A 29 9.51 -13.71 -4.74
N GLN A 30 9.18 -14.84 -5.37
CA GLN A 30 8.08 -14.98 -6.32
C GLN A 30 7.05 -15.97 -5.76
N PRO A 31 5.77 -15.88 -6.17
CA PRO A 31 4.77 -16.88 -5.81
C PRO A 31 5.19 -18.24 -6.36
N GLU A 32 5.02 -19.30 -5.57
CA GLU A 32 5.28 -20.68 -6.00
C GLU A 32 4.41 -21.05 -7.22
N GLU A 33 5.01 -21.78 -8.18
CA GLU A 33 4.27 -22.38 -9.29
C GLU A 33 3.47 -23.60 -8.80
N THR A 34 2.46 -23.40 -7.98
CA THR A 34 1.49 -24.45 -7.71
C THR A 34 0.61 -24.60 -8.94
N GLY A 35 0.95 -25.58 -9.76
CA GLY A 35 0.18 -25.94 -10.95
C GLY A 35 -1.22 -26.41 -10.59
N LYS A 36 -2.11 -25.48 -10.38
CA LYS A 36 -3.59 -25.58 -10.43
C LYS A 36 -4.15 -24.26 -9.93
N THR A 37 -4.32 -23.30 -10.83
CA THR A 37 -5.14 -22.14 -10.49
C THR A 37 -6.04 -21.75 -11.63
N ILE A 38 -7.04 -22.57 -11.86
CA ILE A 38 -8.26 -22.08 -12.45
C ILE A 38 -9.01 -21.42 -11.28
N GLY A 39 -9.00 -20.07 -11.21
CA GLY A 39 -9.80 -19.32 -10.25
C GLY A 39 -9.14 -18.88 -8.93
N ALA A 40 -7.82 -18.93 -8.76
CA ALA A 40 -7.18 -18.24 -7.63
C ALA A 40 -7.15 -16.75 -7.93
N GLY A 41 -7.94 -16.00 -7.19
CA GLY A 41 -7.90 -14.54 -7.22
C GLY A 41 -6.49 -14.02 -6.93
N ILE A 42 -6.22 -12.82 -7.38
CA ILE A 42 -4.97 -12.12 -7.09
C ILE A 42 -4.84 -11.97 -5.57
N ASP A 43 -3.74 -12.46 -5.00
CA ASP A 43 -3.48 -12.37 -3.56
C ASP A 43 -2.74 -11.06 -3.25
N ASP A 44 -3.48 -9.95 -3.30
CA ASP A 44 -2.95 -8.60 -3.08
C ASP A 44 -2.14 -8.46 -1.77
N PRO A 45 -2.55 -9.03 -0.61
CA PRO A 45 -1.76 -8.94 0.62
C PRO A 45 -0.38 -9.60 0.52
N LYS A 46 -0.28 -10.77 -0.13
CA LYS A 46 1.01 -11.43 -0.37
C LYS A 46 1.85 -10.65 -1.37
N MET A 47 1.24 -10.21 -2.47
CA MET A 47 1.89 -9.38 -3.48
C MET A 47 2.48 -8.11 -2.85
N LYS A 48 1.73 -7.37 -2.04
CA LYS A 48 2.20 -6.20 -1.28
C LYS A 48 3.43 -6.54 -0.44
N THR A 49 3.36 -7.63 0.34
CA THR A 49 4.44 -8.03 1.25
C THR A 49 5.71 -8.39 0.49
N PHE A 50 5.60 -9.25 -0.51
CA PHE A 50 6.78 -9.74 -1.23
C PHE A 50 7.42 -8.68 -2.13
N ILE A 51 6.63 -7.83 -2.77
CA ILE A 51 7.17 -6.68 -3.51
C ILE A 51 7.94 -5.77 -2.55
N GLY A 52 7.38 -5.46 -1.38
CA GLY A 52 8.04 -4.62 -0.38
C GLY A 52 9.36 -5.22 0.12
N VAL A 53 9.40 -6.52 0.39
CA VAL A 53 10.63 -7.25 0.79
C VAL A 53 11.66 -7.24 -0.33
N ASN A 54 11.24 -7.53 -1.58
CA ASN A 54 12.15 -7.56 -2.72
C ASN A 54 12.77 -6.18 -3.00
N ILE A 55 11.98 -5.09 -2.85
CA ILE A 55 12.50 -3.72 -2.98
C ILE A 55 13.59 -3.45 -1.95
N LYS A 56 13.36 -3.81 -0.69
CA LYS A 56 14.35 -3.61 0.38
C LYS A 56 15.63 -4.42 0.17
N LYS A 57 15.51 -5.67 -0.31
CA LYS A 57 16.66 -6.54 -0.58
C LYS A 57 17.50 -6.09 -1.77
N ALA A 58 16.94 -5.34 -2.70
CA ALA A 58 17.61 -4.96 -3.94
C ALA A 58 18.76 -3.98 -3.73
N ASP A 59 18.69 -3.12 -2.71
CA ASP A 59 19.71 -2.10 -2.48
C ASP A 59 19.67 -1.64 -1.01
N PRO A 60 20.83 -1.45 -0.33
CA PRO A 60 20.88 -0.97 1.06
C PRO A 60 20.25 0.41 1.28
N ASP A 61 20.23 1.27 0.26
CA ASP A 61 19.58 2.58 0.36
C ASP A 61 18.06 2.48 0.16
N LEU A 62 17.57 1.47 -0.58
CA LEU A 62 16.13 1.14 -0.63
C LEU A 62 15.64 0.53 0.68
N ASP A 63 16.46 -0.25 1.39
CA ASP A 63 16.10 -0.75 2.72
C ASP A 63 15.89 0.38 3.74
N LYS A 64 16.69 1.44 3.66
CA LYS A 64 16.58 2.63 4.52
C LYS A 64 15.54 3.64 4.04
N ALA A 65 15.14 3.58 2.79
CA ALA A 65 14.19 4.49 2.17
C ALA A 65 12.77 4.24 2.69
N HIS A 66 11.96 5.29 2.68
CA HIS A 66 10.54 5.17 2.99
C HIS A 66 9.77 4.79 1.73
N VAL A 67 9.63 3.49 1.45
CA VAL A 67 8.85 2.97 0.33
C VAL A 67 7.62 2.25 0.84
N ASN A 68 6.44 2.75 0.46
CA ASN A 68 5.15 2.12 0.70
C ASN A 68 4.66 1.42 -0.56
N VAL A 69 4.18 0.20 -0.41
CA VAL A 69 3.54 -0.59 -1.46
C VAL A 69 2.07 -0.73 -1.13
N SER A 70 1.20 -0.35 -2.05
CA SER A 70 -0.24 -0.61 -1.97
C SER A 70 -0.66 -1.41 -3.19
N VAL A 71 -1.55 -2.39 -2.99
CA VAL A 71 -2.01 -3.27 -4.06
C VAL A 71 -3.53 -3.36 -4.01
N PHE A 72 -4.15 -3.32 -5.18
CA PHE A 72 -5.58 -3.52 -5.38
C PHE A 72 -5.82 -4.25 -6.71
N ASN A 73 -6.33 -5.46 -6.66
CA ASN A 73 -6.58 -6.32 -7.84
C ASN A 73 -5.39 -6.38 -8.81
N GLY A 74 -4.15 -6.51 -8.30
CA GLY A 74 -2.92 -6.53 -9.10
C GLY A 74 -2.48 -5.16 -9.64
N LEU A 75 -3.18 -4.09 -9.34
CA LEU A 75 -2.69 -2.72 -9.53
C LEU A 75 -1.76 -2.39 -8.36
N VAL A 76 -0.53 -2.02 -8.64
CA VAL A 76 0.48 -1.68 -7.63
C VAL A 76 0.75 -0.19 -7.64
N LEU A 77 0.67 0.42 -6.46
CA LEU A 77 1.08 1.80 -6.24
C LEU A 77 2.29 1.83 -5.30
N LEU A 78 3.36 2.46 -5.74
CA LEU A 78 4.54 2.76 -4.93
C LEU A 78 4.52 4.24 -4.54
N THR A 79 4.52 4.54 -3.24
CA THR A 79 4.60 5.90 -2.70
C THR A 79 5.73 6.02 -1.68
N GLY A 80 6.08 7.24 -1.31
CA GLY A 80 7.17 7.55 -0.38
C GLY A 80 8.38 8.17 -1.07
N GLU A 81 9.56 8.02 -0.47
CA GLU A 81 10.76 8.74 -0.89
C GLU A 81 11.94 7.81 -1.12
N VAL A 82 12.72 8.15 -2.15
CA VAL A 82 13.98 7.48 -2.48
C VAL A 82 15.08 8.50 -2.77
N PRO A 83 16.37 8.16 -2.53
CA PRO A 83 17.47 9.12 -2.67
C PRO A 83 17.72 9.61 -4.10
N ASN A 84 17.42 8.79 -5.11
CA ASN A 84 17.72 9.12 -6.51
C ASN A 84 16.81 8.38 -7.52
N ASN A 85 16.88 8.81 -8.79
CA ASN A 85 16.08 8.24 -9.87
C ASN A 85 16.41 6.79 -10.21
N SER A 86 17.66 6.36 -9.99
CA SER A 86 18.07 4.96 -10.23
C SER A 86 17.30 4.03 -9.29
N LEU A 87 17.26 4.35 -8.00
CA LEU A 87 16.54 3.58 -6.99
C LEU A 87 15.02 3.61 -7.22
N ARG A 88 14.48 4.76 -7.66
CA ARG A 88 13.08 4.85 -8.10
C ARG A 88 12.77 3.87 -9.24
N SER A 89 13.68 3.78 -10.22
CA SER A 89 13.50 2.87 -11.35
C SER A 89 13.65 1.41 -10.93
N ILE A 90 14.62 1.08 -10.07
CA ILE A 90 14.81 -0.28 -9.53
C ILE A 90 13.55 -0.74 -8.80
N ALA A 91 13.01 0.06 -7.87
CA ALA A 91 11.78 -0.27 -7.16
C ALA A 91 10.60 -0.52 -8.12
N GLY A 92 10.44 0.33 -9.13
CA GLY A 92 9.40 0.18 -10.15
C GLY A 92 9.56 -1.08 -11.00
N ASN A 93 10.79 -1.48 -11.35
CA ASN A 93 11.06 -2.71 -12.10
C ASN A 93 10.72 -3.94 -11.25
N ILE A 94 11.19 -3.99 -10.01
CA ILE A 94 10.88 -5.09 -9.08
C ILE A 94 9.37 -5.30 -8.94
N ALA A 95 8.60 -4.20 -8.82
CA ALA A 95 7.15 -4.31 -8.76
C ALA A 95 6.55 -4.84 -10.06
N ARG A 96 7.04 -4.42 -11.23
CA ARG A 96 6.55 -4.89 -12.54
C ARG A 96 6.87 -6.36 -12.81
N ASP A 97 8.04 -6.81 -12.35
CA ASP A 97 8.52 -8.17 -12.60
C ASP A 97 7.86 -9.20 -11.68
N TYR A 98 7.10 -8.75 -10.67
CA TYR A 98 6.39 -9.67 -9.77
C TYR A 98 5.16 -10.27 -10.46
N ARG A 99 5.06 -11.61 -10.40
CA ARG A 99 3.96 -12.36 -11.03
C ARG A 99 2.59 -11.90 -10.52
N GLY A 100 1.66 -11.65 -11.43
CA GLY A 100 0.29 -11.23 -11.14
C GLY A 100 0.11 -9.71 -11.07
N VAL A 101 1.18 -8.93 -11.14
CA VAL A 101 1.07 -7.47 -11.28
C VAL A 101 0.56 -7.13 -12.67
N ARG A 102 -0.52 -6.35 -12.72
CA ARG A 102 -1.15 -5.89 -13.97
C ARG A 102 -0.60 -4.54 -14.40
N LYS A 103 -0.44 -3.63 -13.44
CA LYS A 103 0.04 -2.27 -13.69
C LYS A 103 0.75 -1.71 -12.45
N VAL A 104 1.78 -0.89 -12.66
CA VAL A 104 2.53 -0.21 -11.59
C VAL A 104 2.44 1.29 -11.77
N TYR A 105 1.93 1.97 -10.75
CA TYR A 105 1.98 3.40 -10.58
C TYR A 105 3.15 3.74 -9.66
N ASN A 106 4.26 4.21 -10.24
CA ASN A 106 5.47 4.53 -9.48
C ASN A 106 5.50 6.03 -9.15
N GLU A 107 4.89 6.36 -8.02
CA GLU A 107 4.75 7.73 -7.49
C GLU A 107 5.82 8.07 -6.43
N LEU A 108 6.91 7.27 -6.36
CA LEU A 108 8.04 7.55 -5.49
C LEU A 108 8.65 8.93 -5.81
N GLN A 109 8.91 9.72 -4.78
CA GLN A 109 9.53 11.03 -4.88
C GLN A 109 11.04 10.92 -4.66
N VAL A 110 11.83 11.62 -5.48
CA VAL A 110 13.29 11.68 -5.28
C VAL A 110 13.60 12.81 -4.31
N ARG A 111 13.70 12.48 -3.03
CA ARG A 111 14.03 13.40 -1.92
C ARG A 111 14.37 12.62 -0.65
N GLY A 112 14.79 13.32 0.41
CA GLY A 112 14.93 12.74 1.75
C GLY A 112 13.58 12.34 2.35
N ASN A 113 13.59 11.42 3.32
CA ASN A 113 12.38 10.91 3.97
C ASN A 113 11.57 12.02 4.64
N THR A 114 10.25 11.95 4.52
CA THR A 114 9.31 12.85 5.21
C THR A 114 9.26 12.61 6.72
N SER A 115 8.78 13.61 7.45
CA SER A 115 8.67 13.55 8.91
C SER A 115 7.52 12.63 9.36
N ILE A 116 7.61 12.11 10.59
CA ILE A 116 6.54 11.33 11.25
C ILE A 116 5.24 12.16 11.38
N VAL A 117 5.35 13.47 11.57
CA VAL A 117 4.18 14.37 11.69
C VAL A 117 3.37 14.39 10.41
N SER A 118 4.02 14.41 9.23
CA SER A 118 3.34 14.30 7.94
C SER A 118 2.51 13.02 7.85
N ARG A 119 3.08 11.88 8.22
CA ARG A 119 2.40 10.57 8.16
C ARG A 119 1.16 10.47 9.04
N THR A 120 1.19 11.10 10.22
CA THR A 120 0.00 11.15 11.08
C THR A 120 -1.12 11.97 10.44
N ASN A 121 -0.78 13.10 9.83
CA ASN A 121 -1.74 13.91 9.09
C ASN A 121 -2.35 13.14 7.91
N ASP A 122 -1.52 12.41 7.16
CA ASP A 122 -1.95 11.59 6.02
C ASP A 122 -2.95 10.51 6.41
N SER A 123 -2.74 9.88 7.58
CA SER A 123 -3.69 8.90 8.13
C SER A 123 -5.05 9.53 8.43
N ILE A 124 -5.08 10.75 8.97
CA ILE A 124 -6.31 11.50 9.25
C ILE A 124 -7.02 11.88 7.95
N ILE A 125 -6.28 12.34 6.95
CA ILE A 125 -6.84 12.69 5.63
C ILE A 125 -7.47 11.45 5.00
N SER A 126 -6.74 10.33 4.94
CA SER A 126 -7.26 9.06 4.42
C SER A 126 -8.54 8.62 5.13
N ALA A 127 -8.58 8.72 6.47
CA ALA A 127 -9.77 8.34 7.25
C ALA A 127 -10.99 9.21 6.92
N LYS A 128 -10.80 10.53 6.77
CA LYS A 128 -11.89 11.46 6.40
C LYS A 128 -12.45 11.13 5.02
N ILE A 129 -11.59 10.89 4.03
CA ILE A 129 -12.02 10.58 2.67
C ILE A 129 -12.76 9.24 2.65
N LYS A 130 -12.18 8.19 3.26
CA LYS A 130 -12.82 6.87 3.36
C LYS A 130 -14.20 6.93 3.99
N THR A 131 -14.35 7.72 5.07
CA THR A 131 -15.66 7.93 5.72
C THR A 131 -16.65 8.58 4.76
N LYS A 132 -16.25 9.66 4.07
CA LYS A 132 -17.14 10.34 3.10
C LYS A 132 -17.57 9.42 1.95
N LEU A 133 -16.62 8.63 1.41
CA LEU A 133 -16.91 7.66 0.34
C LEU A 133 -17.83 6.55 0.80
N THR A 134 -17.61 5.99 2.00
CA THR A 134 -18.44 4.91 2.56
C THR A 134 -19.91 5.34 2.76
N PHE A 135 -20.16 6.60 3.11
CA PHE A 135 -21.51 7.14 3.27
C PHE A 135 -22.11 7.75 2.01
N ASN A 136 -21.35 7.81 0.93
CA ASN A 136 -21.87 8.22 -0.38
C ASN A 136 -22.51 7.00 -1.08
N THR A 137 -23.76 7.14 -1.53
CA THR A 137 -24.50 6.05 -2.17
C THR A 137 -24.29 5.96 -3.68
N GLU A 138 -23.60 6.94 -4.27
CA GLU A 138 -23.35 7.05 -5.71
C GLU A 138 -21.96 6.51 -6.10
N VAL A 139 -21.09 6.20 -5.12
CA VAL A 139 -19.76 5.63 -5.33
C VAL A 139 -19.68 4.25 -4.73
N ASP A 140 -19.39 3.25 -5.51
CA ASP A 140 -19.01 1.95 -4.95
C ASP A 140 -17.54 2.00 -4.47
N TYR A 141 -17.38 2.25 -3.17
CA TYR A 141 -16.07 2.33 -2.54
C TYR A 141 -15.35 0.98 -2.44
N SER A 142 -16.06 -0.16 -2.62
CA SER A 142 -15.46 -1.50 -2.55
C SER A 142 -14.39 -1.73 -3.62
N ASP A 143 -14.50 -1.04 -4.75
CA ASP A 143 -13.63 -1.19 -5.91
C ASP A 143 -12.48 -0.16 -5.95
N MET A 144 -12.27 0.52 -4.82
CA MET A 144 -11.27 1.58 -4.71
C MET A 144 -10.51 1.56 -3.38
N LEU A 145 -9.21 1.83 -3.44
CA LEU A 145 -8.34 2.05 -2.29
C LEU A 145 -7.88 3.50 -2.25
N VAL A 146 -8.04 4.16 -1.09
CA VAL A 146 -7.52 5.52 -0.83
C VAL A 146 -6.22 5.42 -0.06
N VAL A 147 -5.16 5.97 -0.63
CA VAL A 147 -3.82 6.08 -0.04
C VAL A 147 -3.45 7.57 0.02
N THR A 148 -2.93 8.03 1.15
CA THR A 148 -2.41 9.40 1.28
C THR A 148 -0.92 9.34 1.63
N GLU A 149 -0.10 10.10 0.91
CA GLU A 149 1.31 10.30 1.17
C GLU A 149 1.67 11.77 0.99
N ASP A 150 2.22 12.40 2.03
CA ASP A 150 2.59 13.82 2.05
C ASP A 150 1.45 14.75 1.54
N SER A 151 0.23 14.54 2.07
CA SER A 151 -0.99 15.28 1.68
C SER A 151 -1.40 15.12 0.19
N VAL A 152 -0.77 14.20 -0.54
CA VAL A 152 -1.21 13.77 -1.87
C VAL A 152 -2.05 12.52 -1.71
N VAL A 153 -3.27 12.57 -2.23
CA VAL A 153 -4.22 11.45 -2.21
C VAL A 153 -4.13 10.69 -3.52
N TYR A 154 -3.96 9.40 -3.43
CA TYR A 154 -3.97 8.47 -4.55
C TYR A 154 -5.23 7.62 -4.47
N LEU A 155 -6.03 7.63 -5.53
CA LEU A 155 -7.19 6.74 -5.70
C LEU A 155 -6.73 5.58 -6.57
N LEU A 156 -6.67 4.37 -6.01
CA LEU A 156 -6.21 3.15 -6.68
C LEU A 156 -7.38 2.18 -6.81
N GLY A 157 -7.73 1.73 -8.01
CA GLY A 157 -8.87 0.83 -8.19
C GLY A 157 -9.29 0.64 -9.63
N THR A 158 -10.44 -0.05 -9.80
CA THR A 158 -11.07 -0.29 -11.10
C THR A 158 -12.53 0.13 -11.01
N VAL A 159 -12.88 1.28 -11.55
CA VAL A 159 -14.18 1.92 -11.38
C VAL A 159 -14.67 2.54 -12.69
N ASP A 160 -15.97 2.85 -12.77
CA ASP A 160 -16.51 3.67 -13.85
C ASP A 160 -16.08 5.14 -13.75
N GLU A 161 -16.21 5.89 -14.83
CA GLU A 161 -15.76 7.28 -14.90
C GLU A 161 -16.53 8.21 -13.94
N ALA A 162 -17.84 7.99 -13.77
CA ALA A 162 -18.67 8.80 -12.87
C ALA A 162 -18.25 8.59 -11.40
N SER A 163 -18.04 7.36 -10.99
CA SER A 163 -17.49 7.03 -9.65
C SER A 163 -16.11 7.62 -9.43
N ALA A 164 -15.23 7.58 -10.44
CA ALA A 164 -13.90 8.18 -10.37
C ALA A 164 -13.95 9.70 -10.21
N ASP A 165 -14.84 10.37 -10.92
CA ASP A 165 -15.03 11.82 -10.85
C ASP A 165 -15.54 12.25 -9.49
N LEU A 166 -16.60 11.59 -9.00
CA LEU A 166 -17.18 11.90 -7.71
C LEU A 166 -16.22 11.60 -6.54
N ALA A 167 -15.49 10.47 -6.59
CA ALA A 167 -14.47 10.17 -5.59
C ALA A 167 -13.33 11.19 -5.59
N THR A 168 -12.97 11.72 -6.77
CA THR A 168 -11.96 12.79 -6.91
C THR A 168 -12.46 14.08 -6.29
N GLU A 169 -13.71 14.49 -6.55
CA GLU A 169 -14.33 15.68 -5.97
C GLU A 169 -14.36 15.59 -4.43
N ILE A 170 -14.84 14.46 -3.88
CA ILE A 170 -14.85 14.20 -2.44
C ILE A 170 -13.44 14.31 -1.83
N ALA A 171 -12.43 13.78 -2.53
CA ALA A 171 -11.05 13.86 -2.06
C ALA A 171 -10.50 15.30 -2.11
N VAL A 172 -10.74 16.04 -3.19
CA VAL A 172 -10.33 17.45 -3.34
C VAL A 172 -10.96 18.33 -2.26
N ASP A 173 -12.24 18.12 -1.95
CA ASP A 173 -12.99 18.89 -0.95
C ASP A 173 -12.68 18.45 0.50
N THR A 174 -11.72 17.57 0.69
CA THR A 174 -11.30 17.14 2.02
C THR A 174 -10.14 17.99 2.52
N GLY A 175 -10.38 18.71 3.64
CA GLY A 175 -9.37 19.58 4.23
C GLY A 175 -8.07 18.86 4.58
N GLY A 176 -6.96 19.45 4.14
CA GLY A 176 -5.61 18.91 4.27
C GLY A 176 -5.07 18.24 3.01
N VAL A 177 -5.91 17.99 2.00
CA VAL A 177 -5.49 17.46 0.70
C VAL A 177 -4.81 18.56 -0.13
N ARG A 178 -3.62 18.26 -0.64
CA ARG A 178 -2.86 19.16 -1.52
C ARG A 178 -3.04 18.81 -3.00
N LYS A 179 -3.17 17.53 -3.30
CA LYS A 179 -3.32 17.01 -4.67
C LYS A 179 -4.03 15.67 -4.63
N VAL A 180 -4.80 15.37 -5.68
CA VAL A 180 -5.37 14.04 -5.93
C VAL A 180 -4.76 13.46 -7.21
N VAL A 181 -4.38 12.19 -7.18
CA VAL A 181 -3.82 11.43 -8.31
C VAL A 181 -4.71 10.22 -8.55
N ARG A 182 -5.19 10.07 -9.76
CA ARG A 182 -5.98 8.92 -10.18
C ARG A 182 -5.06 7.80 -10.66
N CYS A 183 -4.97 6.72 -9.90
CA CYS A 183 -4.28 5.48 -10.26
C CYS A 183 -5.35 4.43 -10.60
N LEU A 184 -6.28 4.79 -11.48
CA LEU A 184 -7.48 4.03 -11.77
C LEU A 184 -7.39 3.31 -13.12
N GLU A 185 -8.07 2.18 -13.22
CA GLU A 185 -8.53 1.58 -14.46
C GLU A 185 -10.03 1.83 -14.59
N TYR A 186 -10.50 2.10 -15.80
CA TYR A 186 -11.90 2.37 -16.07
C TYR A 186 -12.58 1.14 -16.63
N VAL A 187 -13.78 0.88 -16.13
CA VAL A 187 -14.72 -0.11 -16.66
C VAL A 187 -15.91 0.58 -17.28
N ASP A 188 -16.47 -0.03 -18.33
CA ASP A 188 -17.67 0.47 -19.02
C ASP A 188 -18.94 0.20 -18.19
#